data_9ab4e016796402f31726274d498b040c
#
_entry.id   9ab4e016796402f31726274d498b040c
#
_cell.length_a   1.000
_cell.length_b   1.000
_cell.length_c   1.000
_cell.angle_alpha   90.00
_cell.angle_beta   90.00
_cell.angle_gamma   90.00
#
_symmetry.space_group_name_H-M   'P 1'
#
loop_
_entity.id
_entity.type
_entity.pdbx_description
1 polymer ?
#
loop_
_entity_poly.entity_id
_entity_poly.type
_entity_poly.pdbx_seq_one_letter_code
_entity_poly.pdbx_strand_id
1 'polypeptide(L)'
;MSAEGKAGRPVVIGAYGTGRKPCIQAPDSSLYTVLVRNSDYLTLENLEVVNTGKQRMANRTGVKVLCEDYGVSHDIVLRALHIHDVNGSLIKQKGGGSGILIVNRGKDTPSTFDGLRVEDCVIRRCERNGIIWSGYSNREHWHPNTRTVIRKNLIEEVPGDGIVPIGCDGALIEYNLMRNCPGTLPHSEAAAGLWPWSCDNTVIQFNEVSDHKAPWDAQGFDSDYNCRNTTIQYNYSHDNDGGLVLICNSGTDPGAGNQGSVVQYNVSINDAIRPRATRSGIFSANIHIAGPCKNTLVKRNLLHVNPKTEPFIDRSIITSDAWDGYADSTVFRENVFFVPQESEIRLNRSTRNTFDGNYYLGNIKGRPEDPNGRNVSDYYNRCISKDPSGFNSLSFLFDTVVIGDGSAILKAVNRDTIHRFFETMKEE
;
A
#
# COMPACT_ATOMS: atom_id res chain seq x y z
N MET A 1 -12.67 25.46 -5.97
CA MET A 1 -13.42 25.45 -7.23
C MET A 1 -14.56 24.45 -7.13
N SER A 2 -15.66 24.72 -7.81
CA SER A 2 -16.75 23.78 -8.06
C SER A 2 -17.06 23.81 -9.55
N ALA A 3 -17.39 22.70 -10.15
CA ALA A 3 -17.68 22.61 -11.57
C ALA A 3 -18.73 21.52 -11.84
N GLU A 4 -19.60 21.79 -12.79
CA GLU A 4 -20.63 20.84 -13.25
C GLU A 4 -20.40 20.53 -14.72
N GLY A 5 -19.51 19.59 -14.99
CA GLY A 5 -19.35 19.00 -16.31
C GLY A 5 -20.48 18.02 -16.63
N LYS A 6 -20.35 17.28 -17.72
CA LYS A 6 -21.29 16.22 -18.14
C LYS A 6 -20.51 15.02 -18.62
N ALA A 7 -21.12 13.86 -18.60
CA ALA A 7 -20.56 12.64 -19.19
C ALA A 7 -20.10 12.90 -20.63
N GLY A 8 -18.86 12.58 -20.95
CA GLY A 8 -18.23 12.85 -22.26
C GLY A 8 -17.86 14.32 -22.52
N ARG A 9 -18.18 15.26 -21.64
CA ARG A 9 -17.83 16.68 -21.72
C ARG A 9 -17.40 17.22 -20.35
N PRO A 10 -16.28 16.75 -19.80
CA PRO A 10 -15.81 17.22 -18.51
C PRO A 10 -15.37 18.68 -18.58
N VAL A 11 -15.42 19.35 -17.44
CA VAL A 11 -14.69 20.62 -17.25
C VAL A 11 -13.23 20.27 -17.00
N VAL A 12 -12.32 20.80 -17.81
CA VAL A 12 -10.88 20.59 -17.68
C VAL A 12 -10.23 21.86 -17.18
N ILE A 13 -9.49 21.73 -16.09
CA ILE A 13 -8.68 22.80 -15.49
C ILE A 13 -7.24 22.33 -15.50
N GLY A 14 -6.39 23.04 -16.25
CA GLY A 14 -4.99 22.60 -16.40
C GLY A 14 -4.12 23.59 -17.15
N ALA A 15 -2.90 23.16 -17.46
CA ALA A 15 -1.96 23.94 -18.24
C ALA A 15 -2.43 24.07 -19.70
N TYR A 16 -2.16 25.21 -20.27
CA TYR A 16 -2.34 25.49 -21.69
C TYR A 16 -0.99 25.69 -22.38
N GLY A 17 -0.84 25.10 -23.57
CA GLY A 17 0.38 25.20 -24.36
C GLY A 17 1.49 24.25 -23.93
N THR A 18 2.72 24.55 -24.35
CA THR A 18 3.94 23.78 -24.09
C THR A 18 4.85 24.52 -23.10
N GLY A 19 5.58 23.80 -22.26
CA GLY A 19 6.53 24.37 -21.31
C GLY A 19 6.39 23.75 -19.91
N ARG A 20 6.90 24.47 -18.90
CA ARG A 20 6.77 24.04 -17.51
C ARG A 20 5.30 24.09 -17.07
N LYS A 21 4.94 23.15 -16.18
CA LYS A 21 3.64 23.19 -15.54
C LYS A 21 3.46 24.51 -14.78
N PRO A 22 2.30 25.18 -14.89
CA PRO A 22 1.99 26.33 -14.04
C PRO A 22 2.02 25.92 -12.58
N CYS A 23 2.77 26.66 -11.75
CA CYS A 23 2.89 26.40 -10.33
C CYS A 23 1.86 27.22 -9.55
N ILE A 24 1.06 26.54 -8.75
CA ILE A 24 0.13 27.13 -7.79
C ILE A 24 0.74 26.96 -6.41
N GLN A 25 1.10 28.05 -5.77
CA GLN A 25 1.62 28.06 -4.41
C GLN A 25 0.63 28.73 -3.47
N ALA A 26 0.32 28.03 -2.38
CA ALA A 26 -0.59 28.58 -1.37
C ALA A 26 0.13 29.60 -0.47
N PRO A 27 -0.60 30.60 0.06
CA PRO A 27 -0.11 31.41 1.18
C PRO A 27 0.23 30.56 2.41
N ASP A 28 1.13 31.05 3.23
CA ASP A 28 1.67 30.37 4.42
C ASP A 28 0.59 29.84 5.39
N SER A 29 -0.54 30.55 5.49
CA SER A 29 -1.67 30.22 6.37
C SER A 29 -2.70 29.26 5.75
N SER A 30 -2.51 28.82 4.51
CA SER A 30 -3.50 28.00 3.80
C SER A 30 -3.44 26.53 4.19
N LEU A 31 -4.60 25.93 4.48
CA LEU A 31 -4.72 24.49 4.74
C LEU A 31 -4.55 23.65 3.47
N TYR A 32 -4.94 24.17 2.32
CA TYR A 32 -4.82 23.49 1.03
C TYR A 32 -4.54 24.50 -0.10
N THR A 33 -3.77 24.07 -1.07
CA THR A 33 -3.46 24.91 -2.24
C THR A 33 -4.61 24.88 -3.23
N VAL A 34 -5.15 23.68 -3.50
CA VAL A 34 -6.29 23.50 -4.40
C VAL A 34 -7.41 22.78 -3.65
N LEU A 35 -8.62 23.34 -3.70
CA LEU A 35 -9.84 22.69 -3.24
C LEU A 35 -10.79 22.48 -4.41
N VAL A 36 -11.09 21.21 -4.70
CA VAL A 36 -12.21 20.79 -5.54
C VAL A 36 -13.36 20.42 -4.61
N ARG A 37 -14.51 21.09 -4.72
CA ARG A 37 -15.65 20.85 -3.83
C ARG A 37 -16.91 20.60 -4.64
N ASN A 38 -17.65 19.55 -4.30
CA ASN A 38 -18.98 19.26 -4.83
C ASN A 38 -19.03 19.48 -6.36
N SER A 39 -18.31 18.65 -7.07
CA SER A 39 -18.13 18.79 -8.52
C SER A 39 -18.49 17.51 -9.23
N ASP A 40 -18.92 17.63 -10.47
CA ASP A 40 -19.17 16.52 -11.38
C ASP A 40 -18.35 16.65 -12.66
N TYR A 41 -17.84 15.54 -13.17
CA TYR A 41 -17.11 15.45 -14.44
C TYR A 41 -16.04 16.54 -14.57
N LEU A 42 -15.14 16.60 -13.59
CA LEU A 42 -14.04 17.56 -13.55
C LEU A 42 -12.70 16.86 -13.69
N THR A 43 -11.86 17.38 -14.55
CA THR A 43 -10.44 16.98 -14.66
C THR A 43 -9.56 18.14 -14.23
N LEU A 44 -8.70 17.88 -13.25
CA LEU A 44 -7.60 18.78 -12.85
C LEU A 44 -6.30 18.16 -13.33
N GLU A 45 -5.54 18.84 -14.18
CA GLU A 45 -4.37 18.23 -14.81
C GLU A 45 -3.21 19.18 -15.10
N ASN A 46 -2.01 18.61 -15.26
CA ASN A 46 -0.81 19.31 -15.73
C ASN A 46 -0.47 20.57 -14.94
N LEU A 47 -0.62 20.54 -13.62
CA LEU A 47 -0.30 21.65 -12.72
C LEU A 47 0.79 21.21 -11.73
N GLU A 48 1.61 22.16 -11.31
CA GLU A 48 2.51 22.06 -10.17
C GLU A 48 1.81 22.69 -8.95
N VAL A 49 1.84 22.00 -7.80
CA VAL A 49 1.11 22.38 -6.59
C VAL A 49 2.03 22.34 -5.39
N VAL A 50 2.21 23.45 -4.71
CA VAL A 50 3.08 23.59 -3.54
C VAL A 50 2.30 24.15 -2.36
N ASN A 51 2.51 23.62 -1.16
CA ASN A 51 1.92 24.14 0.08
C ASN A 51 2.93 24.13 1.23
N THR A 52 3.92 25.00 1.14
CA THR A 52 4.94 25.15 2.17
C THR A 52 4.75 26.42 2.96
N GLY A 53 4.57 26.29 4.27
CA GLY A 53 4.57 27.43 5.18
C GLY A 53 5.83 27.47 6.05
N LYS A 54 6.02 28.55 6.81
CA LYS A 54 7.17 28.73 7.72
C LYS A 54 7.27 27.62 8.78
N GLN A 55 6.13 27.06 9.14
CA GLN A 55 6.03 25.97 10.12
C GLN A 55 5.10 24.87 9.63
N ARG A 56 5.27 23.65 10.12
CA ARG A 56 4.32 22.55 9.92
C ARG A 56 2.94 22.96 10.44
N MET A 57 1.91 22.62 9.71
CA MET A 57 0.52 22.91 10.09
C MET A 57 -0.35 21.66 9.97
N ALA A 58 -1.21 21.45 10.95
CA ALA A 58 -2.19 20.37 10.92
C ALA A 58 -3.09 20.45 9.69
N ASN A 59 -3.41 19.33 9.09
CA ASN A 59 -4.26 19.18 7.89
C ASN A 59 -3.78 19.94 6.64
N ARG A 60 -2.53 20.40 6.61
CA ARG A 60 -1.98 21.03 5.41
C ARG A 60 -1.88 20.02 4.28
N THR A 61 -2.43 20.37 3.15
CA THR A 61 -2.62 19.49 1.99
C THR A 61 -2.32 20.22 0.69
N GLY A 62 -1.77 19.53 -0.29
CA GLY A 62 -1.59 20.07 -1.64
C GLY A 62 -2.93 20.21 -2.35
N VAL A 63 -3.59 19.11 -2.65
CA VAL A 63 -4.90 19.07 -3.32
C VAL A 63 -5.93 18.39 -2.42
N LYS A 64 -7.02 19.08 -2.13
CA LYS A 64 -8.18 18.51 -1.42
C LYS A 64 -9.37 18.36 -2.37
N VAL A 65 -9.94 17.15 -2.43
CA VAL A 65 -11.19 16.86 -3.12
C VAL A 65 -12.26 16.57 -2.07
N LEU A 66 -13.34 17.33 -2.06
CA LEU A 66 -14.39 17.28 -1.05
C LEU A 66 -15.77 17.07 -1.70
N CYS A 67 -16.47 16.02 -1.30
CA CYS A 67 -17.88 15.79 -1.56
C CYS A 67 -18.62 15.81 -0.23
N GLU A 68 -19.44 16.86 0.01
CA GLU A 68 -20.06 17.12 1.30
C GLU A 68 -21.51 17.56 1.14
N ASP A 69 -22.45 16.80 1.73
CA ASP A 69 -23.90 17.03 1.64
C ASP A 69 -24.36 17.28 0.18
N TYR A 70 -23.83 16.46 -0.75
CA TYR A 70 -23.99 16.66 -2.19
C TYR A 70 -24.67 15.48 -2.90
N GLY A 71 -24.60 14.28 -2.31
CA GLY A 71 -25.00 13.04 -2.95
C GLY A 71 -23.82 12.40 -3.70
N VAL A 72 -23.97 12.08 -4.97
CA VAL A 72 -22.92 11.42 -5.74
C VAL A 72 -22.18 12.43 -6.62
N SER A 73 -20.86 12.47 -6.46
CA SER A 73 -19.94 13.23 -7.32
C SER A 73 -19.35 12.28 -8.38
N HIS A 74 -19.58 12.57 -9.66
CA HIS A 74 -19.21 11.67 -10.75
C HIS A 74 -17.93 12.09 -11.45
N ASP A 75 -17.11 11.08 -11.79
CA ASP A 75 -15.93 11.17 -12.67
C ASP A 75 -15.01 12.39 -12.39
N ILE A 76 -14.47 12.45 -11.18
CA ILE A 76 -13.42 13.40 -10.81
C ILE A 76 -12.06 12.80 -11.15
N VAL A 77 -11.26 13.54 -11.92
CA VAL A 77 -9.94 13.09 -12.37
C VAL A 77 -8.86 14.07 -11.92
N LEU A 78 -7.87 13.56 -11.21
CA LEU A 78 -6.61 14.23 -10.94
C LEU A 78 -5.54 13.55 -11.80
N ARG A 79 -4.93 14.28 -12.74
CA ARG A 79 -4.01 13.66 -13.70
C ARG A 79 -2.76 14.49 -13.93
N ALA A 80 -1.60 13.83 -14.00
CA ALA A 80 -0.32 14.46 -14.31
C ALA A 80 -0.02 15.71 -13.45
N LEU A 81 -0.44 15.69 -12.18
CA LEU A 81 -0.12 16.74 -11.22
C LEU A 81 1.27 16.51 -10.63
N HIS A 82 2.01 17.59 -10.39
CA HIS A 82 3.23 17.55 -9.63
C HIS A 82 3.00 18.26 -8.28
N ILE A 83 2.78 17.49 -7.23
CA ILE A 83 2.45 17.98 -5.89
C ILE A 83 3.66 17.76 -5.00
N HIS A 84 4.22 18.83 -4.45
CA HIS A 84 5.43 18.71 -3.65
C HIS A 84 5.58 19.80 -2.59
N ASP A 85 6.51 19.55 -1.68
CA ASP A 85 6.85 20.48 -0.60
C ASP A 85 5.62 20.92 0.19
N VAL A 86 4.89 19.91 0.73
CA VAL A 86 3.74 20.12 1.61
C VAL A 86 4.16 19.84 3.03
N ASN A 87 4.43 20.88 3.83
CA ASN A 87 4.90 20.71 5.20
C ASN A 87 3.74 20.63 6.23
N GLY A 88 3.02 19.54 6.20
CA GLY A 88 1.94 19.23 7.15
C GLY A 88 2.43 18.66 8.49
N SER A 89 1.50 18.34 9.38
CA SER A 89 1.81 17.63 10.63
C SER A 89 2.32 16.20 10.33
N LEU A 90 3.37 15.78 11.01
CA LEU A 90 3.85 14.38 10.97
C LEU A 90 3.04 13.44 11.87
N ILE A 91 2.16 13.99 12.72
CA ILE A 91 1.38 13.24 13.71
C ILE A 91 -0.03 13.01 13.18
N LYS A 92 -0.40 11.72 12.98
CA LYS A 92 -1.70 11.30 12.40
C LYS A 92 -2.88 11.86 13.21
N GLN A 93 -2.86 11.69 14.53
CA GLN A 93 -3.94 12.13 15.42
C GLN A 93 -4.03 13.67 15.60
N LYS A 94 -3.06 14.41 15.12
CA LYS A 94 -3.03 15.87 15.14
C LYS A 94 -3.22 16.46 13.72
N GLY A 95 -3.96 15.77 12.87
CA GLY A 95 -4.21 16.20 11.51
C GLY A 95 -2.97 16.06 10.61
N GLY A 96 -2.59 14.83 10.33
CA GLY A 96 -1.48 14.53 9.40
C GLY A 96 -1.63 15.25 8.08
N GLY A 97 -0.53 15.78 7.54
CA GLY A 97 -0.52 16.41 6.23
C GLY A 97 -0.60 15.40 5.09
N SER A 98 -0.82 15.86 3.87
CA SER A 98 -0.91 14.98 2.69
C SER A 98 -0.67 15.71 1.37
N GLY A 99 -0.19 14.98 0.37
CA GLY A 99 -0.15 15.48 -1.00
C GLY A 99 -1.58 15.66 -1.55
N ILE A 100 -2.37 14.59 -1.52
CA ILE A 100 -3.78 14.59 -1.93
C ILE A 100 -4.64 14.07 -0.77
N LEU A 101 -5.71 14.79 -0.45
CA LEU A 101 -6.72 14.39 0.53
C LEU A 101 -8.09 14.30 -0.14
N ILE A 102 -8.67 13.13 -0.17
CA ILE A 102 -10.03 12.89 -0.64
C ILE A 102 -10.96 12.82 0.57
N VAL A 103 -12.05 13.59 0.54
CA VAL A 103 -13.03 13.63 1.64
C VAL A 103 -14.43 13.44 1.09
N ASN A 104 -15.14 12.47 1.62
CA ASN A 104 -16.57 12.33 1.37
C ASN A 104 -17.29 12.18 2.72
N ARG A 105 -18.31 12.99 2.91
CA ARG A 105 -19.12 13.03 4.13
C ARG A 105 -20.45 13.72 3.89
N GLY A 106 -21.40 13.51 4.75
CA GLY A 106 -22.66 14.24 4.75
C GLY A 106 -23.31 14.16 6.11
N LYS A 107 -23.92 15.27 6.53
CA LYS A 107 -24.77 15.34 7.70
C LYS A 107 -26.22 15.08 7.31
N ASP A 108 -26.66 15.75 6.27
CA ASP A 108 -28.05 15.69 5.79
C ASP A 108 -28.18 14.77 4.57
N THR A 109 -27.15 14.75 3.71
CA THR A 109 -27.10 13.92 2.51
C THR A 109 -25.81 13.12 2.48
N PRO A 110 -25.82 11.78 2.60
CA PRO A 110 -24.64 10.96 2.40
C PRO A 110 -24.00 11.28 1.05
N SER A 111 -22.67 11.45 1.06
CA SER A 111 -21.96 11.89 -0.14
C SER A 111 -20.82 10.97 -0.51
N THR A 112 -20.75 10.58 -1.78
CA THR A 112 -19.79 9.61 -2.30
C THR A 112 -19.22 10.05 -3.64
N PHE A 113 -18.12 9.42 -4.04
CA PHE A 113 -17.57 9.54 -5.39
C PHE A 113 -17.91 8.28 -6.19
N ASP A 114 -18.32 8.48 -7.44
CA ASP A 114 -18.43 7.44 -8.44
C ASP A 114 -17.52 7.75 -9.63
N GLY A 115 -16.41 7.03 -9.77
CA GLY A 115 -15.42 7.23 -10.83
C GLY A 115 -14.28 8.21 -10.49
N LEU A 116 -13.90 8.34 -9.21
CA LEU A 116 -12.72 9.13 -8.85
C LEU A 116 -11.44 8.46 -9.33
N ARG A 117 -10.59 9.21 -10.04
CA ARG A 117 -9.31 8.72 -10.57
C ARG A 117 -8.14 9.64 -10.19
N VAL A 118 -7.03 9.05 -9.77
CA VAL A 118 -5.74 9.74 -9.56
C VAL A 118 -4.71 9.03 -10.42
N GLU A 119 -4.22 9.70 -11.45
CA GLU A 119 -3.42 9.07 -12.51
C GLU A 119 -2.19 9.90 -12.87
N ASP A 120 -1.05 9.22 -13.10
CA ASP A 120 0.19 9.81 -13.61
C ASP A 120 0.71 11.02 -12.79
N CYS A 121 0.36 11.09 -11.49
CA CYS A 121 0.78 12.17 -10.61
C CYS A 121 2.15 11.88 -9.99
N VAL A 122 2.90 12.96 -9.70
CA VAL A 122 4.14 12.95 -8.94
C VAL A 122 3.91 13.64 -7.61
N ILE A 123 4.11 12.91 -6.50
CA ILE A 123 3.90 13.41 -5.14
C ILE A 123 5.21 13.26 -4.37
N ARG A 124 5.86 14.38 -4.05
CA ARG A 124 7.20 14.38 -3.44
C ARG A 124 7.25 15.27 -2.21
N ARG A 125 8.01 14.87 -1.20
CA ARG A 125 8.24 15.68 0.01
C ARG A 125 6.95 16.25 0.59
N CYS A 126 5.92 15.39 0.66
CA CYS A 126 4.66 15.72 1.31
C CYS A 126 4.65 15.06 2.69
N GLU A 127 4.53 15.87 3.71
CA GLU A 127 4.46 15.41 5.10
C GLU A 127 3.00 15.32 5.51
N ARG A 128 2.53 14.26 5.97
CA ARG A 128 2.88 12.92 6.34
C ARG A 128 2.64 11.91 5.19
N ASN A 129 1.55 12.09 4.42
CA ASN A 129 0.97 11.09 3.54
C ASN A 129 1.01 11.49 2.06
N GLY A 130 0.97 10.50 1.16
CA GLY A 130 0.84 10.70 -0.27
C GLY A 130 -0.61 11.01 -0.66
N ILE A 131 -1.43 9.97 -0.86
CA ILE A 131 -2.84 10.05 -1.26
C ILE A 131 -3.69 9.36 -0.19
N ILE A 132 -4.51 10.10 0.51
CA ILE A 132 -5.29 9.57 1.63
C ILE A 132 -6.76 9.98 1.57
N TRP A 133 -7.63 9.12 2.06
CA TRP A 133 -9.05 9.38 2.22
C TRP A 133 -9.44 9.74 3.65
N SER A 134 -10.56 10.45 3.77
CA SER A 134 -11.39 10.57 4.96
C SER A 134 -12.83 10.34 4.50
N GLY A 135 -13.26 9.10 4.56
CA GLY A 135 -14.57 8.64 4.07
C GLY A 135 -15.34 7.87 5.14
N TYR A 136 -16.40 7.21 4.73
CA TYR A 136 -17.24 6.39 5.61
C TYR A 136 -16.51 5.10 5.98
N SER A 137 -15.85 5.07 7.12
CA SER A 137 -15.17 3.87 7.65
C SER A 137 -16.05 3.04 8.59
N ASN A 138 -17.08 3.63 9.19
CA ASN A 138 -18.03 2.92 10.03
C ASN A 138 -18.96 2.05 9.18
N ARG A 139 -18.94 0.73 9.41
CA ARG A 139 -19.71 -0.24 8.63
C ARG A 139 -21.21 -0.19 8.88
N GLU A 140 -21.68 0.36 9.98
CA GLU A 140 -23.09 0.58 10.26
C GLU A 140 -23.70 1.71 9.40
N HIS A 141 -22.85 2.66 8.96
CA HIS A 141 -23.22 3.80 8.14
C HIS A 141 -22.30 3.90 6.93
N TRP A 142 -22.12 2.79 6.23
CA TRP A 142 -21.18 2.67 5.14
C TRP A 142 -21.78 3.11 3.80
N HIS A 143 -21.27 4.18 3.25
CA HIS A 143 -21.62 4.71 1.92
C HIS A 143 -20.34 4.69 1.07
N PRO A 144 -20.10 3.60 0.31
CA PRO A 144 -18.81 3.44 -0.38
C PRO A 144 -18.67 4.34 -1.60
N ASN A 145 -17.43 4.75 -1.83
CA ASN A 145 -17.02 5.26 -3.13
C ASN A 145 -16.89 4.09 -4.11
N THR A 146 -17.31 4.29 -5.36
CA THR A 146 -17.30 3.26 -6.40
C THR A 146 -16.42 3.65 -7.59
N ARG A 147 -15.99 2.69 -8.39
CA ARG A 147 -15.14 2.88 -9.58
C ARG A 147 -13.89 3.74 -9.31
N THR A 148 -13.31 3.64 -8.10
CA THR A 148 -12.11 4.35 -7.72
C THR A 148 -10.88 3.72 -8.38
N VAL A 149 -10.06 4.52 -9.06
CA VAL A 149 -8.82 4.05 -9.72
C VAL A 149 -7.65 4.97 -9.34
N ILE A 150 -6.57 4.37 -8.83
CA ILE A 150 -5.34 5.08 -8.47
C ILE A 150 -4.19 4.37 -9.17
N ARG A 151 -3.61 5.01 -10.20
CA ARG A 151 -2.62 4.33 -11.04
C ARG A 151 -1.51 5.22 -11.55
N LYS A 152 -0.35 4.59 -11.80
CA LYS A 152 0.83 5.22 -12.40
C LYS A 152 1.32 6.47 -11.67
N ASN A 153 1.12 6.52 -10.35
CA ASN A 153 1.61 7.63 -9.55
C ASN A 153 2.99 7.33 -8.97
N LEU A 154 3.82 8.34 -8.90
CA LEU A 154 5.07 8.33 -8.15
C LEU A 154 4.84 9.00 -6.79
N ILE A 155 5.15 8.28 -5.70
CA ILE A 155 5.18 8.80 -4.33
C ILE A 155 6.62 8.66 -3.84
N GLU A 156 7.27 9.78 -3.57
CA GLU A 156 8.70 9.79 -3.25
C GLU A 156 8.99 10.78 -2.13
N GLU A 157 9.88 10.38 -1.21
CA GLU A 157 10.24 11.20 -0.06
C GLU A 157 9.02 11.57 0.83
N VAL A 158 8.06 10.64 0.96
CA VAL A 158 6.89 10.75 1.83
C VAL A 158 7.09 9.83 3.02
N PRO A 159 7.17 10.36 4.26
CA PRO A 159 7.58 9.57 5.43
C PRO A 159 6.50 8.66 6.00
N GLY A 160 5.25 8.87 5.63
CA GLY A 160 4.09 8.17 6.17
C GLY A 160 3.40 7.26 5.16
N ASP A 161 2.07 7.28 5.20
CA ASP A 161 1.26 6.41 4.36
C ASP A 161 1.31 6.82 2.87
N GLY A 162 1.44 5.84 1.97
CA GLY A 162 1.52 6.10 0.54
C GLY A 162 0.16 6.34 -0.10
N ILE A 163 -0.66 5.29 -0.23
CA ILE A 163 -2.00 5.36 -0.82
C ILE A 163 -2.99 4.64 0.10
N VAL A 164 -3.99 5.37 0.58
CA VAL A 164 -4.96 4.85 1.56
C VAL A 164 -6.41 5.18 1.16
N PRO A 165 -7.08 4.37 0.34
CA PRO A 165 -8.52 4.47 0.15
C PRO A 165 -9.26 4.04 1.42
N ILE A 166 -10.29 4.80 1.79
CA ILE A 166 -11.17 4.49 2.93
C ILE A 166 -12.63 4.49 2.46
N GLY A 167 -13.37 3.44 2.80
CA GLY A 167 -14.78 3.33 2.44
C GLY A 167 -14.99 3.27 0.93
N CYS A 168 -14.33 2.34 0.25
CA CYS A 168 -14.50 2.11 -1.18
C CYS A 168 -15.01 0.69 -1.45
N ASP A 169 -15.74 0.51 -2.54
CA ASP A 169 -16.08 -0.79 -3.10
C ASP A 169 -15.49 -0.91 -4.51
N GLY A 170 -14.65 -1.92 -4.72
CA GLY A 170 -13.97 -2.18 -6.00
C GLY A 170 -12.85 -1.18 -6.33
N ALA A 171 -12.16 -0.62 -5.33
CA ALA A 171 -11.00 0.24 -5.61
C ALA A 171 -9.88 -0.53 -6.32
N LEU A 172 -9.31 0.07 -7.38
CA LEU A 172 -8.17 -0.47 -8.12
C LEU A 172 -6.94 0.42 -7.92
N ILE A 173 -5.88 -0.16 -7.33
CA ILE A 173 -4.60 0.49 -7.07
C ILE A 173 -3.54 -0.25 -7.87
N GLU A 174 -3.04 0.36 -8.94
CA GLU A 174 -2.13 -0.35 -9.85
C GLU A 174 -1.04 0.53 -10.45
N TYR A 175 0.13 -0.09 -10.71
CA TYR A 175 1.27 0.56 -11.34
C TYR A 175 1.74 1.83 -10.61
N ASN A 176 1.62 1.89 -9.28
CA ASN A 176 2.17 2.99 -8.50
C ASN A 176 3.55 2.63 -7.96
N LEU A 177 4.43 3.61 -7.87
CA LEU A 177 5.75 3.50 -7.26
C LEU A 177 5.82 4.37 -6.02
N MET A 178 6.12 3.75 -4.87
CA MET A 178 6.45 4.43 -3.63
C MET A 178 7.88 4.09 -3.23
N ARG A 179 8.72 5.11 -3.03
CA ARG A 179 10.15 4.89 -2.72
C ARG A 179 10.78 6.02 -1.91
N ASN A 180 11.97 5.74 -1.36
CA ASN A 180 12.77 6.73 -0.62
C ASN A 180 11.98 7.38 0.52
N CYS A 181 11.22 6.58 1.28
CA CYS A 181 10.36 7.07 2.35
C CYS A 181 11.16 7.28 3.63
N PRO A 182 11.49 8.53 4.01
CA PRO A 182 12.44 8.80 5.08
C PRO A 182 11.87 8.46 6.45
N GLY A 183 12.73 7.97 7.35
CA GLY A 183 12.39 7.65 8.74
C GLY A 183 12.25 8.90 9.63
N THR A 184 11.50 9.90 9.18
CA THR A 184 11.34 11.19 9.90
C THR A 184 10.09 11.27 10.76
N LEU A 185 9.23 10.26 10.72
CA LEU A 185 8.07 10.20 11.61
C LEU A 185 8.49 10.08 13.08
N PRO A 186 7.74 10.69 14.01
CA PRO A 186 7.92 10.44 15.44
C PRO A 186 7.81 8.95 15.77
N HIS A 187 8.56 8.47 16.79
CA HIS A 187 8.58 7.05 17.16
C HIS A 187 7.20 6.46 17.54
N SER A 188 6.25 7.30 17.92
CA SER A 188 4.87 6.90 18.22
C SER A 188 4.00 6.64 16.99
N GLU A 189 4.45 7.03 15.81
CA GLU A 189 3.67 6.95 14.59
C GLU A 189 3.85 5.61 13.88
N ALA A 190 2.80 5.22 13.18
CA ALA A 190 2.74 4.05 12.31
C ALA A 190 2.35 4.47 10.89
N ALA A 191 2.90 3.82 9.89
CA ALA A 191 2.53 4.04 8.49
C ALA A 191 2.98 2.86 7.63
N ALA A 192 2.25 2.62 6.55
CA ALA A 192 2.55 1.58 5.58
C ALA A 192 2.45 2.11 4.13
N GLY A 193 2.84 1.29 3.16
CA GLY A 193 2.84 1.68 1.76
C GLY A 193 1.44 1.90 1.20
N LEU A 194 0.84 0.89 0.63
CA LEU A 194 -0.45 0.95 -0.04
C LEU A 194 -1.45 0.03 0.65
N TRP A 195 -2.57 0.58 1.16
CA TRP A 195 -3.51 -0.19 1.97
C TRP A 195 -4.92 0.40 2.03
N PRO A 196 -5.98 -0.43 1.99
CA PRO A 196 -7.38 -0.01 2.16
C PRO A 196 -7.81 -0.07 3.63
N TRP A 197 -8.80 0.75 4.01
CA TRP A 197 -9.52 0.67 5.28
C TRP A 197 -11.02 0.69 5.05
N SER A 198 -11.75 -0.25 5.68
CA SER A 198 -13.21 -0.39 5.51
C SER A 198 -13.63 -0.42 4.05
N CYS A 199 -12.89 -1.16 3.22
CA CYS A 199 -13.15 -1.32 1.80
C CYS A 199 -13.58 -2.74 1.46
N ASP A 200 -14.38 -2.89 0.42
CA ASP A 200 -14.72 -4.17 -0.18
C ASP A 200 -14.08 -4.31 -1.57
N ASN A 201 -13.75 -5.54 -1.95
CA ASN A 201 -13.31 -5.91 -3.30
C ASN A 201 -12.13 -5.08 -3.85
N THR A 202 -11.25 -4.58 -2.98
CA THR A 202 -10.08 -3.80 -3.39
C THR A 202 -9.05 -4.67 -4.07
N VAL A 203 -8.48 -4.20 -5.18
CA VAL A 203 -7.37 -4.85 -5.89
C VAL A 203 -6.15 -3.94 -5.84
N ILE A 204 -5.03 -4.45 -5.29
CA ILE A 204 -3.71 -3.80 -5.27
C ILE A 204 -2.77 -4.66 -6.11
N GLN A 205 -2.35 -4.16 -7.28
CA GLN A 205 -1.57 -4.96 -8.22
C GLN A 205 -0.53 -4.18 -9.01
N PHE A 206 0.55 -4.84 -9.41
CA PHE A 206 1.62 -4.28 -10.23
C PHE A 206 2.27 -3.01 -9.65
N ASN A 207 2.22 -2.82 -8.33
CA ASN A 207 2.86 -1.70 -7.66
C ASN A 207 4.26 -2.08 -7.19
N GLU A 208 5.11 -1.07 -7.00
CA GLU A 208 6.43 -1.19 -6.38
C GLU A 208 6.47 -0.31 -5.12
N VAL A 209 6.87 -0.89 -3.99
CA VAL A 209 7.06 -0.16 -2.72
C VAL A 209 8.43 -0.49 -2.15
N SER A 210 9.24 0.53 -1.89
CA SER A 210 10.59 0.35 -1.39
C SER A 210 11.05 1.42 -0.41
N ASP A 211 12.05 1.07 0.38
CA ASP A 211 12.73 1.98 1.32
C ASP A 211 11.77 2.69 2.28
N HIS A 212 10.72 2.02 2.72
CA HIS A 212 9.80 2.55 3.71
C HIS A 212 10.39 2.41 5.11
N LYS A 213 10.66 3.55 5.78
CA LYS A 213 11.40 3.61 7.06
C LYS A 213 10.54 4.16 8.19
N ALA A 214 9.24 3.93 8.18
CA ALA A 214 8.37 4.32 9.29
C ALA A 214 8.78 3.60 10.60
N PRO A 215 8.65 4.27 11.76
CA PRO A 215 9.08 3.69 13.03
C PRO A 215 8.24 2.50 13.48
N TRP A 216 7.02 2.36 12.97
CA TRP A 216 6.14 1.20 13.15
C TRP A 216 5.37 0.93 11.86
N ASP A 217 4.89 -0.31 11.66
CA ASP A 217 4.39 -0.86 10.40
C ASP A 217 5.50 -0.90 9.34
N ALA A 218 5.51 0.00 8.37
CA ALA A 218 6.44 0.07 7.23
C ALA A 218 6.35 -1.13 6.27
N GLN A 219 5.25 -1.86 6.27
CA GLN A 219 4.99 -2.88 5.25
C GLN A 219 4.79 -2.24 3.87
N GLY A 220 5.10 -3.02 2.83
CA GLY A 220 4.80 -2.58 1.47
C GLY A 220 3.30 -2.44 1.24
N PHE A 221 2.51 -3.40 1.72
CA PHE A 221 1.07 -3.48 1.48
C PHE A 221 0.33 -3.95 2.73
N ASP A 222 -0.93 -3.47 2.91
CA ASP A 222 -1.80 -4.00 3.95
C ASP A 222 -3.21 -4.31 3.42
N SER A 223 -3.92 -5.17 4.15
CA SER A 223 -5.38 -5.25 4.18
C SER A 223 -5.81 -4.93 5.59
N ASP A 224 -6.29 -3.70 5.80
CA ASP A 224 -6.51 -3.17 7.15
C ASP A 224 -7.98 -3.38 7.60
N TYR A 225 -8.35 -2.75 8.70
CA TYR A 225 -9.60 -2.99 9.43
C TYR A 225 -10.84 -2.98 8.54
N ASN A 226 -11.73 -3.93 8.80
CA ASN A 226 -13.04 -4.04 8.16
C ASN A 226 -12.98 -4.19 6.62
N CYS A 227 -11.86 -4.63 6.05
CA CYS A 227 -11.77 -4.93 4.63
C CYS A 227 -12.33 -6.31 4.30
N ARG A 228 -13.03 -6.43 3.15
CA ARG A 228 -13.52 -7.70 2.61
C ARG A 228 -13.00 -7.92 1.21
N ASN A 229 -12.54 -9.15 0.95
CA ASN A 229 -12.09 -9.59 -0.38
C ASN A 229 -10.98 -8.70 -0.97
N THR A 230 -10.06 -8.20 -0.15
CA THR A 230 -8.89 -7.49 -0.65
C THR A 230 -7.97 -8.46 -1.38
N THR A 231 -7.58 -8.13 -2.62
CA THR A 231 -6.60 -8.89 -3.38
C THR A 231 -5.31 -8.07 -3.56
N ILE A 232 -4.20 -8.58 -3.03
CA ILE A 232 -2.85 -8.00 -3.16
C ILE A 232 -2.05 -8.95 -4.05
N GLN A 233 -1.76 -8.55 -5.30
CA GLN A 233 -1.16 -9.46 -6.28
C GLN A 233 -0.20 -8.78 -7.25
N TYR A 234 0.81 -9.52 -7.72
CA TYR A 234 1.80 -9.06 -8.70
C TYR A 234 2.52 -7.77 -8.30
N ASN A 235 2.68 -7.53 -7.00
CA ASN A 235 3.40 -6.37 -6.50
C ASN A 235 4.85 -6.71 -6.21
N TYR A 236 5.70 -5.72 -6.27
CA TYR A 236 7.09 -5.77 -5.87
C TYR A 236 7.30 -4.94 -4.59
N SER A 237 7.78 -5.59 -3.54
CA SER A 237 8.11 -4.97 -2.26
C SER A 237 9.58 -5.21 -1.97
N HIS A 238 10.35 -4.18 -1.59
CA HIS A 238 11.75 -4.40 -1.29
C HIS A 238 12.39 -3.36 -0.38
N ASP A 239 13.35 -3.80 0.40
CA ASP A 239 14.19 -2.96 1.27
C ASP A 239 13.37 -2.14 2.30
N ASN A 240 12.18 -2.59 2.65
CA ASN A 240 11.32 -1.96 3.64
C ASN A 240 11.69 -2.41 5.06
N ASP A 241 11.54 -1.52 6.04
CA ASP A 241 11.73 -1.86 7.46
C ASP A 241 10.66 -2.85 7.94
N GLY A 242 9.42 -2.74 7.46
CA GLY A 242 8.36 -3.73 7.64
C GLY A 242 8.39 -4.85 6.60
N GLY A 243 7.46 -5.80 6.70
CA GLY A 243 7.36 -6.93 5.79
C GLY A 243 6.67 -6.62 4.45
N LEU A 244 6.44 -7.67 3.68
CA LEU A 244 5.65 -7.60 2.46
C LEU A 244 4.23 -7.13 2.75
N VAL A 245 3.58 -7.74 3.75
CA VAL A 245 2.15 -7.52 3.98
C VAL A 245 1.76 -7.58 5.45
N LEU A 246 0.85 -6.68 5.86
CA LEU A 246 0.06 -6.77 7.08
C LEU A 246 -1.41 -7.03 6.72
N ILE A 247 -2.04 -7.98 7.39
CA ILE A 247 -3.48 -8.23 7.31
C ILE A 247 -4.01 -8.09 8.72
N CYS A 248 -4.85 -7.11 8.99
CA CYS A 248 -5.22 -6.84 10.36
C CYS A 248 -6.68 -6.43 10.57
N ASN A 249 -7.14 -6.65 11.81
CA ASN A 249 -8.40 -6.15 12.32
C ASN A 249 -8.35 -6.05 13.84
N SER A 250 -8.96 -5.04 14.41
CA SER A 250 -9.20 -4.99 15.86
C SER A 250 -10.42 -5.79 16.25
N GLY A 251 -10.32 -6.58 17.30
CA GLY A 251 -11.46 -7.33 17.85
C GLY A 251 -12.54 -6.45 18.47
N THR A 252 -12.23 -5.19 18.75
CA THR A 252 -13.16 -4.20 19.32
C THR A 252 -13.80 -3.30 18.26
N ASP A 253 -13.33 -3.35 17.02
CA ASP A 253 -13.89 -2.54 15.94
C ASP A 253 -15.30 -3.06 15.55
N PRO A 254 -16.36 -2.25 15.71
CA PRO A 254 -17.69 -2.64 15.29
C PRO A 254 -17.77 -2.66 13.77
N GLY A 255 -17.92 -3.81 13.20
CA GLY A 255 -18.03 -3.90 11.75
C GLY A 255 -17.90 -5.31 11.22
N ALA A 256 -17.63 -5.39 9.93
CA ALA A 256 -17.56 -6.65 9.22
C ALA A 256 -16.33 -7.50 9.56
N GLY A 257 -15.31 -6.89 10.14
CA GLY A 257 -14.00 -7.49 10.30
C GLY A 257 -13.26 -7.67 8.96
N ASN A 258 -11.96 -7.99 9.03
CA ASN A 258 -11.17 -8.33 7.85
C ASN A 258 -11.41 -9.79 7.46
N GLN A 259 -11.86 -10.02 6.23
CA GLN A 259 -12.13 -11.38 5.76
C GLN A 259 -11.95 -11.56 4.25
N GLY A 260 -11.52 -12.75 3.86
CA GLY A 260 -11.38 -13.13 2.45
C GLY A 260 -10.21 -12.46 1.74
N SER A 261 -9.22 -11.96 2.47
CA SER A 261 -8.02 -11.36 1.87
C SER A 261 -7.20 -12.40 1.11
N VAL A 262 -6.75 -12.04 -0.10
CA VAL A 262 -5.90 -12.88 -0.96
C VAL A 262 -4.59 -12.16 -1.24
N VAL A 263 -3.47 -12.78 -0.86
CA VAL A 263 -2.11 -12.28 -1.14
C VAL A 263 -1.43 -13.29 -2.07
N GLN A 264 -1.18 -12.91 -3.32
CA GLN A 264 -0.69 -13.88 -4.29
C GLN A 264 0.25 -13.29 -5.35
N TYR A 265 1.23 -14.10 -5.78
CA TYR A 265 2.16 -13.75 -6.86
C TYR A 265 2.93 -12.43 -6.63
N ASN A 266 3.15 -12.06 -5.38
CA ASN A 266 3.99 -10.92 -5.05
C ASN A 266 5.45 -11.36 -4.93
N VAL A 267 6.36 -10.44 -5.22
CA VAL A 267 7.79 -10.62 -5.02
C VAL A 267 8.24 -9.67 -3.92
N SER A 268 8.87 -10.23 -2.88
CA SER A 268 9.44 -9.47 -1.76
C SER A 268 10.93 -9.76 -1.69
N ILE A 269 11.77 -8.72 -1.76
CA ILE A 269 13.21 -8.83 -1.66
C ILE A 269 13.73 -7.92 -0.55
N ASN A 270 14.37 -8.47 0.47
CA ASN A 270 14.93 -7.72 1.60
C ASN A 270 13.92 -6.90 2.41
N ASP A 271 12.67 -7.28 2.45
CA ASP A 271 11.71 -6.72 3.40
C ASP A 271 11.93 -7.27 4.82
N ALA A 272 11.30 -6.65 5.81
CA ALA A 272 11.37 -7.01 7.23
C ALA A 272 12.80 -6.86 7.81
N ILE A 273 13.50 -5.83 7.38
CA ILE A 273 14.91 -5.60 7.74
C ILE A 273 15.11 -4.49 8.78
N ARG A 274 14.08 -4.15 9.53
CA ARG A 274 14.09 -3.09 10.54
C ARG A 274 15.30 -3.21 11.48
N PRO A 275 16.09 -2.14 11.63
CA PRO A 275 17.28 -2.17 12.49
C PRO A 275 16.99 -1.87 13.96
N ARG A 276 15.76 -1.48 14.31
CA ARG A 276 15.38 -1.05 15.65
C ARG A 276 14.03 -1.62 16.07
N ALA A 277 13.85 -1.87 17.36
CA ALA A 277 12.54 -2.22 17.90
C ALA A 277 11.54 -1.07 17.73
N THR A 278 10.28 -1.43 17.50
CA THR A 278 9.16 -0.51 17.51
C THR A 278 8.74 -0.17 18.94
N ARG A 279 7.76 0.74 19.10
CA ARG A 279 7.15 1.03 20.41
C ARG A 279 6.48 -0.19 21.07
N SER A 280 6.09 -1.20 20.27
CA SER A 280 5.46 -2.44 20.72
C SER A 280 6.41 -3.64 20.68
N GLY A 281 7.73 -3.39 20.64
CA GLY A 281 8.74 -4.42 20.51
C GLY A 281 9.11 -4.73 19.07
N ILE A 282 9.21 -6.02 18.74
CA ILE A 282 9.58 -6.46 17.39
C ILE A 282 8.30 -6.57 16.54
N PHE A 283 8.22 -5.81 15.47
CA PHE A 283 7.07 -5.77 14.58
C PHE A 283 7.53 -5.64 13.12
N SER A 284 8.01 -6.74 12.53
CA SER A 284 8.58 -6.72 11.19
C SER A 284 8.55 -8.09 10.51
N ALA A 285 7.51 -8.90 10.74
CA ALA A 285 7.37 -10.16 9.99
C ALA A 285 7.16 -9.89 8.50
N ASN A 286 7.67 -10.77 7.63
CA ASN A 286 7.43 -10.65 6.19
C ASN A 286 5.94 -10.76 5.85
N ILE A 287 5.22 -11.68 6.52
CA ILE A 287 3.77 -11.79 6.48
C ILE A 287 3.27 -11.66 7.91
N HIS A 288 2.52 -10.60 8.17
CA HIS A 288 1.99 -10.31 9.48
C HIS A 288 0.46 -10.36 9.44
N ILE A 289 -0.16 -11.17 10.32
CA ILE A 289 -1.61 -11.27 10.44
C ILE A 289 -1.96 -10.94 11.88
N ALA A 290 -2.69 -9.84 12.11
CA ALA A 290 -2.95 -9.32 13.44
C ALA A 290 -4.45 -9.17 13.71
N GLY A 291 -4.91 -9.76 14.82
CA GLY A 291 -6.31 -9.71 15.23
C GLY A 291 -7.22 -10.71 14.51
N PRO A 292 -8.55 -10.57 14.66
CA PRO A 292 -9.53 -11.56 14.20
C PRO A 292 -9.81 -11.50 12.69
N CYS A 293 -8.78 -11.72 11.88
CA CYS A 293 -8.89 -11.87 10.44
C CYS A 293 -9.38 -13.27 10.07
N LYS A 294 -10.19 -13.42 9.01
CA LYS A 294 -10.80 -14.70 8.64
C LYS A 294 -10.62 -15.03 7.16
N ASN A 295 -10.45 -16.34 6.89
CA ASN A 295 -10.42 -16.87 5.52
C ASN A 295 -9.38 -16.19 4.63
N THR A 296 -8.17 -15.98 5.13
CA THR A 296 -7.06 -15.39 4.39
C THR A 296 -6.35 -16.44 3.54
N LEU A 297 -6.05 -16.12 2.30
CA LEU A 297 -5.27 -16.96 1.39
C LEU A 297 -3.96 -16.28 1.00
N VAL A 298 -2.84 -16.89 1.38
CA VAL A 298 -1.48 -16.44 1.02
C VAL A 298 -0.86 -17.51 0.13
N LYS A 299 -0.72 -17.24 -1.17
CA LYS A 299 -0.25 -18.25 -2.11
C LYS A 299 0.69 -17.72 -3.18
N ARG A 300 1.68 -18.56 -3.55
CA ARG A 300 2.60 -18.28 -4.66
C ARG A 300 3.26 -16.91 -4.57
N ASN A 301 3.65 -16.51 -3.36
CA ASN A 301 4.51 -15.35 -3.15
C ASN A 301 5.96 -15.79 -3.04
N LEU A 302 6.86 -14.96 -3.56
CA LEU A 302 8.30 -15.18 -3.45
C LEU A 302 8.84 -14.19 -2.41
N LEU A 303 9.34 -14.72 -1.29
CA LEU A 303 10.00 -13.96 -0.25
C LEU A 303 11.47 -14.32 -0.23
N HIS A 304 12.32 -13.35 -0.55
CA HIS A 304 13.77 -13.50 -0.60
C HIS A 304 14.43 -12.49 0.32
N VAL A 305 15.06 -12.97 1.37
CA VAL A 305 15.85 -12.12 2.28
C VAL A 305 17.32 -12.47 2.12
N ASN A 306 18.12 -11.50 1.72
CA ASN A 306 19.56 -11.71 1.53
C ASN A 306 20.25 -12.08 2.83
N PRO A 307 21.28 -12.95 2.78
CA PRO A 307 22.17 -13.15 3.91
C PRO A 307 22.75 -11.83 4.38
N LYS A 308 22.67 -11.55 5.69
CA LYS A 308 23.28 -10.36 6.29
C LYS A 308 24.31 -10.75 7.33
N THR A 309 25.33 -9.91 7.45
CA THR A 309 26.37 -10.07 8.49
C THR A 309 25.82 -9.71 9.86
N GLU A 310 24.91 -8.72 9.92
CA GLU A 310 24.24 -8.34 11.14
C GLU A 310 22.92 -9.12 11.32
N PRO A 311 22.59 -9.56 12.54
CA PRO A 311 21.34 -10.26 12.79
C PRO A 311 20.14 -9.32 12.61
N PHE A 312 19.06 -9.83 12.02
CA PHE A 312 17.80 -9.10 12.00
C PHE A 312 17.24 -8.98 13.43
N ILE A 313 16.57 -7.86 13.72
CA ILE A 313 15.84 -7.70 14.97
C ILE A 313 14.66 -8.64 15.04
N ASP A 314 13.82 -8.69 13.98
CA ASP A 314 12.76 -9.67 13.83
C ASP A 314 13.15 -10.68 12.74
N ARG A 315 13.12 -11.97 13.13
CA ARG A 315 13.43 -13.07 12.22
C ARG A 315 12.18 -13.83 11.79
N SER A 316 11.01 -13.25 12.02
CA SER A 316 9.77 -13.92 11.65
C SER A 316 9.50 -13.81 10.17
N ILE A 317 9.25 -14.95 9.55
CA ILE A 317 8.68 -15.02 8.21
C ILE A 317 7.18 -14.75 8.29
N ILE A 318 6.51 -15.42 9.22
CA ILE A 318 5.07 -15.30 9.45
C ILE A 318 4.86 -15.05 10.94
N THR A 319 4.06 -14.05 11.27
CA THR A 319 3.58 -13.84 12.63
C THR A 319 2.07 -13.64 12.62
N SER A 320 1.36 -14.34 13.52
CA SER A 320 -0.03 -14.06 13.83
C SER A 320 -0.13 -13.51 15.25
N ASP A 321 -0.55 -12.26 15.40
CA ASP A 321 -0.62 -11.56 16.68
C ASP A 321 -2.05 -11.33 17.16
N ALA A 322 -2.17 -11.10 18.46
CA ALA A 322 -3.43 -10.68 19.08
C ALA A 322 -3.63 -9.17 18.97
N TRP A 323 -4.70 -8.77 18.29
CA TRP A 323 -5.27 -7.42 18.41
C TRP A 323 -6.75 -7.60 18.81
N ASP A 324 -6.95 -7.85 20.12
CA ASP A 324 -8.27 -8.21 20.70
C ASP A 324 -8.90 -9.46 20.06
N GLY A 325 -8.09 -10.39 19.64
CA GLY A 325 -8.46 -11.65 18.99
C GLY A 325 -7.35 -12.19 18.11
N TYR A 326 -7.55 -13.33 17.50
CA TYR A 326 -6.59 -13.98 16.62
C TYR A 326 -7.21 -14.34 15.28
N ALA A 327 -6.36 -14.49 14.28
CA ALA A 327 -6.76 -14.95 12.97
C ALA A 327 -7.28 -16.38 12.97
N ASP A 328 -8.14 -16.67 12.02
CA ASP A 328 -8.77 -17.97 11.84
C ASP A 328 -8.88 -18.34 10.36
N SER A 329 -8.61 -19.61 10.05
CA SER A 329 -8.72 -20.16 8.69
C SER A 329 -7.81 -19.47 7.67
N THR A 330 -6.50 -19.36 7.97
CA THR A 330 -5.49 -18.88 7.03
C THR A 330 -4.86 -20.03 6.27
N VAL A 331 -4.77 -19.91 4.95
CA VAL A 331 -4.13 -20.90 4.07
C VAL A 331 -2.84 -20.31 3.49
N PHE A 332 -1.71 -21.00 3.70
CA PHE A 332 -0.41 -20.70 3.10
C PHE A 332 -0.08 -21.79 2.08
N ARG A 333 -0.08 -21.43 0.79
CA ARG A 333 0.09 -22.43 -0.29
C ARG A 333 1.13 -22.01 -1.31
N GLU A 334 2.04 -22.94 -1.61
CA GLU A 334 3.02 -22.81 -2.71
C GLU A 334 3.85 -21.49 -2.65
N ASN A 335 4.11 -20.95 -1.45
CA ASN A 335 4.97 -19.78 -1.29
C ASN A 335 6.43 -20.21 -1.26
N VAL A 336 7.33 -19.34 -1.69
CA VAL A 336 8.78 -19.53 -1.57
C VAL A 336 9.29 -18.66 -0.42
N PHE A 337 9.84 -19.32 0.61
CA PHE A 337 10.46 -18.67 1.76
C PHE A 337 11.98 -18.88 1.69
N PHE A 338 12.67 -17.98 1.03
CA PHE A 338 14.13 -17.99 0.94
C PHE A 338 14.72 -17.04 1.99
N VAL A 339 14.95 -17.56 3.18
CA VAL A 339 15.55 -16.84 4.31
C VAL A 339 16.71 -17.69 4.84
N PRO A 340 17.94 -17.53 4.33
CA PRO A 340 19.05 -18.41 4.63
C PRO A 340 19.57 -18.32 6.07
N GLN A 341 19.20 -17.30 6.81
CA GLN A 341 19.48 -17.15 8.24
C GLN A 341 18.43 -17.85 9.10
N GLU A 342 18.74 -18.04 10.38
CA GLU A 342 17.74 -18.56 11.33
C GLU A 342 16.51 -17.65 11.35
N SER A 343 15.34 -18.24 11.18
CA SER A 343 14.05 -17.57 11.10
C SER A 343 12.97 -18.37 11.84
N GLU A 344 11.77 -17.82 11.96
CA GLU A 344 10.68 -18.51 12.66
C GLU A 344 9.30 -18.21 12.05
N ILE A 345 8.36 -19.11 12.32
CA ILE A 345 6.94 -18.97 12.08
C ILE A 345 6.23 -18.99 13.43
N ARG A 346 5.53 -17.90 13.76
CA ARG A 346 4.79 -17.71 15.01
C ARG A 346 3.30 -17.61 14.73
N LEU A 347 2.55 -18.68 14.92
CA LEU A 347 1.10 -18.70 14.71
C LEU A 347 0.29 -18.36 15.98
N ASN A 348 0.95 -18.41 17.16
CA ASN A 348 0.36 -18.10 18.46
C ASN A 348 -0.96 -18.88 18.69
N ARG A 349 -2.08 -18.16 18.94
CA ARG A 349 -3.40 -18.75 19.15
C ARG A 349 -4.31 -18.69 17.92
N SER A 350 -3.76 -18.35 16.74
CA SER A 350 -4.53 -18.44 15.50
C SER A 350 -4.95 -19.88 15.20
N THR A 351 -6.11 -20.06 14.62
CA THR A 351 -6.74 -21.39 14.48
C THR A 351 -6.96 -21.75 13.03
N ARG A 352 -7.09 -23.06 12.75
CA ARG A 352 -7.37 -23.63 11.42
C ARG A 352 -6.44 -23.12 10.31
N ASN A 353 -5.17 -22.91 10.65
CA ASN A 353 -4.16 -22.57 9.66
C ASN A 353 -3.77 -23.83 8.86
N THR A 354 -3.61 -23.68 7.56
CA THR A 354 -3.21 -24.76 6.65
C THR A 354 -1.96 -24.35 5.88
N PHE A 355 -0.98 -25.28 5.81
CA PHE A 355 0.22 -25.13 4.99
C PHE A 355 0.23 -26.25 3.95
N ASP A 356 0.45 -25.91 2.67
CA ASP A 356 0.36 -26.85 1.59
C ASP A 356 1.34 -26.52 0.44
N GLY A 357 2.38 -27.29 0.30
CA GLY A 357 3.31 -27.24 -0.82
C GLY A 357 4.22 -26.02 -0.84
N ASN A 358 4.51 -25.38 0.30
CA ASN A 358 5.43 -24.27 0.35
C ASN A 358 6.89 -24.74 0.21
N TYR A 359 7.75 -23.85 -0.29
CA TYR A 359 9.18 -24.05 -0.46
C TYR A 359 9.94 -23.30 0.61
N TYR A 360 10.86 -23.99 1.29
CA TYR A 360 11.58 -23.44 2.44
C TYR A 360 13.09 -23.51 2.24
N LEU A 361 13.81 -22.45 2.60
CA LEU A 361 15.24 -22.44 2.79
C LEU A 361 15.59 -21.68 4.07
N GLY A 362 16.49 -22.24 4.82
CA GLY A 362 16.95 -21.72 6.11
C GLY A 362 16.51 -22.58 7.28
N ASN A 363 17.01 -22.23 8.46
CA ASN A 363 16.63 -22.88 9.71
C ASN A 363 15.37 -22.20 10.27
N ILE A 364 14.20 -22.73 9.91
CA ILE A 364 12.91 -22.15 10.24
C ILE A 364 12.33 -22.83 11.48
N LYS A 365 12.36 -22.16 12.62
CA LYS A 365 11.71 -22.61 13.86
C LYS A 365 10.20 -22.46 13.78
N GLY A 366 9.47 -23.34 14.48
CA GLY A 366 8.01 -23.27 14.53
C GLY A 366 7.32 -23.59 13.22
N ARG A 367 8.02 -24.21 12.26
CA ARG A 367 7.44 -24.65 10.98
C ARG A 367 6.29 -25.62 11.24
N PRO A 368 5.06 -25.30 10.78
CA PRO A 368 3.93 -26.20 10.89
C PRO A 368 4.06 -27.41 9.97
N GLU A 369 3.17 -28.39 10.17
CA GLU A 369 3.04 -29.50 9.22
C GLU A 369 2.64 -28.95 7.84
N ASP A 370 3.42 -29.36 6.83
CA ASP A 370 3.18 -29.03 5.42
C ASP A 370 3.42 -30.32 4.61
N PRO A 371 2.38 -31.14 4.37
CA PRO A 371 2.52 -32.47 3.78
C PRO A 371 3.20 -32.48 2.41
N ASN A 372 3.01 -31.40 1.64
CA ASN A 372 3.62 -31.23 0.33
C ASN A 372 4.79 -30.21 0.33
N GLY A 373 5.21 -29.79 1.52
CA GLY A 373 6.29 -28.81 1.68
C GLY A 373 7.63 -29.35 1.22
N ARG A 374 8.42 -28.52 0.54
CA ARG A 374 9.69 -28.88 -0.09
C ARG A 374 10.80 -27.96 0.38
N ASN A 375 12.05 -28.39 0.18
CA ASN A 375 13.18 -27.47 0.20
C ASN A 375 13.15 -26.58 -1.06
N VAL A 376 13.85 -25.46 -1.01
CA VAL A 376 14.01 -24.61 -2.21
C VAL A 376 14.58 -25.44 -3.35
N SER A 377 13.92 -25.38 -4.52
CA SER A 377 14.25 -26.23 -5.66
C SER A 377 15.60 -25.86 -6.30
N ASP A 378 16.17 -26.81 -7.06
CA ASP A 378 17.37 -26.55 -7.86
C ASP A 378 17.12 -25.45 -8.91
N TYR A 379 15.91 -25.35 -9.42
CA TYR A 379 15.54 -24.25 -10.31
C TYR A 379 15.74 -22.89 -9.65
N TYR A 380 15.22 -22.69 -8.43
CA TYR A 380 15.41 -21.45 -7.70
C TYR A 380 16.88 -21.18 -7.40
N ASN A 381 17.63 -22.19 -6.96
CA ASN A 381 19.07 -22.09 -6.71
C ASN A 381 19.84 -21.65 -7.97
N ARG A 382 19.48 -22.16 -9.15
CA ARG A 382 20.07 -21.73 -10.42
C ARG A 382 19.71 -20.26 -10.76
N CYS A 383 18.50 -19.82 -10.44
CA CYS A 383 18.10 -18.43 -10.64
C CYS A 383 18.97 -17.44 -9.82
N ILE A 384 19.35 -17.81 -8.59
CA ILE A 384 20.14 -16.95 -7.69
C ILE A 384 21.65 -17.21 -7.72
N SER A 385 22.13 -18.27 -8.40
CA SER A 385 23.54 -18.71 -8.35
C SER A 385 24.55 -17.68 -8.82
N LYS A 386 24.17 -16.76 -9.70
CA LYS A 386 25.03 -15.72 -10.26
C LYS A 386 24.96 -14.39 -9.50
N ASP A 387 23.98 -14.23 -8.65
CA ASP A 387 23.76 -13.04 -7.85
C ASP A 387 23.15 -13.42 -6.49
N PRO A 388 23.98 -13.60 -5.45
CA PRO A 388 23.50 -13.92 -4.12
C PRO A 388 22.55 -12.89 -3.52
N SER A 389 22.53 -11.63 -4.04
CA SER A 389 21.55 -10.60 -3.65
C SER A 389 20.14 -10.96 -4.13
N GLY A 390 20.01 -11.87 -5.09
CA GLY A 390 18.74 -12.28 -5.69
C GLY A 390 18.15 -11.28 -6.67
N PHE A 391 18.53 -10.01 -6.58
CA PHE A 391 17.90 -8.93 -7.33
C PHE A 391 18.10 -9.04 -8.85
N ASN A 392 19.35 -9.14 -9.30
CA ASN A 392 19.64 -9.26 -10.73
C ASN A 392 19.22 -10.62 -11.29
N SER A 393 19.36 -11.68 -10.49
CA SER A 393 18.97 -13.05 -10.87
C SER A 393 17.46 -13.20 -11.06
N LEU A 394 16.67 -12.45 -10.31
CA LEU A 394 15.21 -12.46 -10.40
C LEU A 394 14.64 -11.34 -11.29
N SER A 395 15.51 -10.57 -11.94
CA SER A 395 15.11 -9.44 -12.79
C SER A 395 14.18 -9.83 -13.95
N PHE A 396 14.24 -11.08 -14.39
CA PHE A 396 13.35 -11.63 -15.43
C PHE A 396 11.87 -11.68 -15.01
N LEU A 397 11.59 -11.55 -13.71
CA LEU A 397 10.21 -11.50 -13.20
C LEU A 397 9.52 -10.15 -13.41
N PHE A 398 10.23 -9.13 -13.90
CA PHE A 398 9.72 -7.77 -13.94
C PHE A 398 9.68 -7.18 -15.34
N ASP A 399 8.62 -6.44 -15.61
CA ASP A 399 8.54 -5.48 -16.71
C ASP A 399 8.88 -4.07 -16.19
N THR A 400 9.33 -3.20 -17.09
CA THR A 400 9.52 -1.79 -16.79
C THR A 400 8.37 -0.95 -17.33
N VAL A 401 7.78 -0.12 -16.48
CA VAL A 401 6.63 0.72 -16.82
C VAL A 401 6.94 2.18 -16.50
N VAL A 402 6.73 3.07 -17.47
CA VAL A 402 6.89 4.51 -17.26
C VAL A 402 5.66 5.07 -16.56
N ILE A 403 5.87 5.84 -15.50
CA ILE A 403 4.82 6.38 -14.62
C ILE A 403 5.13 7.83 -14.23
N GLY A 404 4.20 8.46 -13.47
CA GLY A 404 4.39 9.78 -12.91
C GLY A 404 4.65 10.84 -13.99
N ASP A 405 3.83 10.88 -15.02
CA ASP A 405 3.96 11.73 -16.22
C ASP A 405 5.32 11.60 -16.97
N GLY A 406 5.96 10.45 -16.86
CA GLY A 406 7.29 10.20 -17.42
C GLY A 406 8.44 10.42 -16.44
N SER A 407 8.16 10.76 -15.19
CA SER A 407 9.19 11.08 -14.19
C SER A 407 9.92 9.86 -13.63
N ALA A 408 9.35 8.67 -13.71
CA ALA A 408 9.90 7.48 -13.10
C ALA A 408 9.66 6.19 -13.89
N ILE A 409 10.45 5.18 -13.57
CA ILE A 409 10.31 3.81 -14.08
C ILE A 409 10.01 2.90 -12.90
N LEU A 410 8.93 2.17 -13.00
CA LEU A 410 8.48 1.16 -12.05
C LEU A 410 8.84 -0.24 -12.55
N LYS A 411 9.16 -1.15 -11.64
CA LYS A 411 9.32 -2.59 -11.90
C LYS A 411 8.02 -3.31 -11.55
N ALA A 412 7.22 -3.61 -12.56
CA ALA A 412 5.98 -4.36 -12.40
C ALA A 412 6.26 -5.87 -12.50
N VAL A 413 5.72 -6.67 -11.60
CA VAL A 413 5.82 -8.13 -11.71
C VAL A 413 5.12 -8.60 -12.98
N ASN A 414 5.86 -9.27 -13.85
CA ASN A 414 5.32 -9.82 -15.09
C ASN A 414 4.47 -11.06 -14.78
N ARG A 415 3.18 -10.96 -15.08
CA ARG A 415 2.19 -11.98 -14.75
C ARG A 415 2.52 -13.36 -15.35
N ASP A 416 2.82 -13.40 -16.62
CA ASP A 416 3.04 -14.69 -17.32
C ASP A 416 4.33 -15.35 -16.86
N THR A 417 5.36 -14.55 -16.59
CA THR A 417 6.65 -15.03 -16.15
C THR A 417 6.61 -15.59 -14.73
N ILE A 418 5.94 -14.91 -13.80
CA ILE A 418 5.84 -15.42 -12.42
C ILE A 418 4.96 -16.68 -12.35
N HIS A 419 3.94 -16.78 -13.18
CA HIS A 419 3.16 -18.03 -13.28
C HIS A 419 4.02 -19.19 -13.75
N ARG A 420 4.79 -19.02 -14.85
CA ARG A 420 5.72 -20.04 -15.35
C ARG A 420 6.79 -20.41 -14.32
N PHE A 421 7.32 -19.42 -13.60
CA PHE A 421 8.26 -19.65 -12.52
C PHE A 421 7.72 -20.65 -11.49
N PHE A 422 6.51 -20.44 -10.98
CA PHE A 422 5.91 -21.35 -10.00
C PHE A 422 5.54 -22.72 -10.60
N GLU A 423 5.13 -22.82 -11.85
CA GLU A 423 4.87 -24.12 -12.49
C GLU A 423 6.18 -24.92 -12.65
N THR A 424 7.27 -24.28 -13.09
CA THR A 424 8.58 -24.97 -13.22
C THR A 424 9.10 -25.44 -11.86
N MET A 425 8.90 -24.68 -10.79
CA MET A 425 9.26 -25.12 -9.44
C MET A 425 8.48 -26.37 -8.97
N LYS A 426 7.28 -26.59 -9.46
CA LYS A 426 6.48 -27.78 -9.12
C LYS A 426 6.97 -29.05 -9.82
N GLU A 427 7.46 -28.92 -11.05
CA GLU A 427 7.90 -30.05 -11.87
C GLU A 427 9.23 -30.64 -11.37
N GLU A 428 10.02 -29.90 -10.63
CA GLU A 428 11.26 -30.34 -9.96
C GLU A 428 11.03 -30.86 -8.53
#